data_20a93b32af0fe271f97bce0e7b111883
#
_entry.id   20a93b32af0fe271f97bce0e7b111883
#
_cell.length_a   1.000
_cell.length_b   1.000
_cell.length_c   1.000
_cell.angle_alpha   90.00
_cell.angle_beta   90.00
_cell.angle_gamma   90.00
#
_symmetry.space_group_name_H-M   'P 1'
#
loop_
_entity.id
_entity.type
_entity.pdbx_description
1 polymer ?
#
loop_
_entity_poly.entity_id
_entity_poly.type
_entity_poly.pdbx_seq_one_letter_code
_entity_poly.pdbx_strand_id
1 'polypeptide(L)'
;DGIPVRPIENTINAPTTNVSNYLDEIVRPIFDKECQNTTIIDGTSLIQALHQYMRKGLFKSTTLFCTFDIRNLYTMLPQEEALNILVEFLYLHGYTKAKGIPLETIRLLASIVLKENVFVYGKKIYQQVLGGEMGSSFTLTLANIFMWKWQKRTCPSTGYDIYIDDVFMTWNKSENALKQILENANTWHPNIKLEYKIGKSQPFLDILLSNNNGTLSTSVYHKPAAEPYVVPFISDHPRHVFENIVQTSLRRAVKYSSTFQLFNDERRYIKSTFLYNGYPSSFIDKTFRKFFSDYISSRSFLPFLDNEAQFIQMRIASSRQPSRQQSQVETRIATLTNDNDHLVEDLDKKEEFIIQENKKPNKLQNKLIIHYTHEKIFNTRKRDLHRIFQETFVDTPIMETKLIVGNTNRKNTMKELIQKRPTQTILKNKTKASIMNKIK
;
A
#
# COMPACT_ATOMS: atom_id res chain seq x y z
N ASP A 1 -11.23 -28.59 13.26
CA ASP A 1 -10.52 -27.82 12.24
C ASP A 1 -10.80 -26.34 12.48
N GLY A 2 -9.84 -25.66 13.17
CA GLY A 2 -9.93 -24.22 13.44
C GLY A 2 -9.59 -23.43 12.18
N ILE A 3 -10.24 -22.29 11.99
CA ILE A 3 -9.87 -21.32 10.94
C ILE A 3 -8.44 -20.88 11.25
N PRO A 4 -7.48 -21.03 10.31
CA PRO A 4 -6.12 -20.59 10.53
C PRO A 4 -6.11 -19.08 10.70
N VAL A 5 -5.68 -18.60 11.86
CA VAL A 5 -5.50 -17.16 12.15
C VAL A 5 -4.07 -16.77 11.86
N ARG A 6 -3.88 -15.68 11.14
CA ARG A 6 -2.58 -15.04 10.97
C ARG A 6 -2.33 -14.12 12.18
N PRO A 7 -1.23 -14.28 12.92
CA PRO A 7 -0.88 -13.34 13.98
C PRO A 7 -0.51 -11.99 13.33
N ILE A 8 -1.26 -10.96 13.66
CA ILE A 8 -0.90 -9.58 13.34
C ILE A 8 -0.39 -8.97 14.64
N GLU A 9 0.89 -8.66 14.67
CA GLU A 9 1.53 -8.08 15.82
C GLU A 9 1.39 -6.56 15.81
N ASN A 10 1.17 -5.97 16.98
CA ASN A 10 1.21 -4.52 17.12
C ASN A 10 2.64 -4.08 17.39
N THR A 11 3.33 -3.67 16.35
CA THR A 11 4.72 -3.22 16.37
C THR A 11 4.89 -1.75 16.76
N ILE A 12 3.80 -1.04 16.98
CA ILE A 12 3.85 0.37 17.40
C ILE A 12 4.49 0.44 18.79
N ASN A 13 5.65 1.10 18.89
CA ASN A 13 6.48 1.21 20.09
C ASN A 13 7.13 -0.11 20.57
N ALA A 14 7.27 -1.11 19.70
CA ALA A 14 8.12 -2.25 20.01
C ALA A 14 9.60 -1.82 20.10
N PRO A 15 10.45 -2.52 20.89
CA PRO A 15 11.88 -2.20 20.99
C PRO A 15 12.60 -2.14 19.64
N THR A 16 12.19 -2.99 18.69
CA THR A 16 12.76 -3.12 17.35
C THR A 16 12.24 -2.08 16.34
N THR A 17 11.15 -1.34 16.65
CA THR A 17 10.48 -0.43 15.71
C THR A 17 11.43 0.61 15.11
N ASN A 18 12.25 1.26 15.94
CA ASN A 18 13.17 2.30 15.46
C ASN A 18 14.25 1.72 14.56
N VAL A 19 14.78 0.55 14.90
CA VAL A 19 15.79 -0.16 14.09
C VAL A 19 15.17 -0.60 12.77
N SER A 20 13.96 -1.13 12.79
CA SER A 20 13.20 -1.50 11.59
C SER A 20 12.97 -0.32 10.65
N ASN A 21 12.49 0.80 11.18
CA ASN A 21 12.27 2.01 10.38
C ASN A 21 13.58 2.55 9.77
N TYR A 22 14.67 2.53 10.55
CA TYR A 22 15.98 2.96 10.09
C TYR A 22 16.53 2.07 8.98
N LEU A 23 16.41 0.75 9.12
CA LEU A 23 16.79 -0.20 8.06
C LEU A 23 15.95 -0.02 6.78
N ASP A 24 14.65 0.19 6.92
CA ASP A 24 13.78 0.45 5.78
C ASP A 24 14.17 1.74 5.05
N GLU A 25 14.50 2.79 5.80
CA GLU A 25 14.98 4.07 5.24
C GLU A 25 16.30 3.93 4.45
N ILE A 26 17.14 2.99 4.83
CA ILE A 26 18.42 2.74 4.15
C ILE A 26 18.24 1.80 2.94
N VAL A 27 17.54 0.69 3.13
CA VAL A 27 17.51 -0.42 2.16
C VAL A 27 16.40 -0.24 1.12
N ARG A 28 15.25 0.30 1.52
CA ARG A 28 14.09 0.46 0.63
C ARG A 28 14.37 1.31 -0.60
N PRO A 29 15.06 2.46 -0.52
CA PRO A 29 15.39 3.25 -1.71
C PRO A 29 16.26 2.50 -2.70
N ILE A 30 17.20 1.66 -2.20
CA ILE A 30 18.05 0.82 -3.03
C ILE A 30 17.19 -0.22 -3.76
N PHE A 31 16.32 -0.91 -3.03
CA PHE A 31 15.39 -1.87 -3.63
C PHE A 31 14.49 -1.20 -4.69
N ASP A 32 13.88 -0.08 -4.36
CA ASP A 32 13.00 0.66 -5.28
C ASP A 32 13.74 1.06 -6.57
N LYS A 33 15.02 1.45 -6.49
CA LYS A 33 15.85 1.80 -7.64
C LYS A 33 16.21 0.57 -8.49
N GLU A 34 16.77 -0.45 -7.86
CA GLU A 34 17.33 -1.61 -8.56
C GLU A 34 16.25 -2.57 -9.11
N CYS A 35 15.06 -2.59 -8.49
CA CYS A 35 13.94 -3.44 -8.90
C CYS A 35 12.82 -2.66 -9.61
N GLN A 36 13.04 -1.41 -9.99
CA GLN A 36 12.03 -0.53 -10.60
C GLN A 36 11.32 -1.16 -11.80
N ASN A 37 12.04 -1.91 -12.62
CA ASN A 37 11.52 -2.52 -13.86
C ASN A 37 10.73 -3.82 -13.64
N THR A 38 10.76 -4.37 -12.44
CA THR A 38 10.13 -5.66 -12.11
C THR A 38 9.17 -5.56 -10.94
N THR A 39 8.95 -4.36 -10.42
CA THR A 39 8.06 -4.12 -9.29
C THR A 39 6.84 -3.31 -9.72
N ILE A 40 5.65 -3.86 -9.50
CA ILE A 40 4.39 -3.12 -9.61
C ILE A 40 4.25 -2.24 -8.37
N ILE A 41 3.95 -0.96 -8.56
CA ILE A 41 3.73 -0.02 -7.45
C ILE A 41 2.24 0.04 -7.10
N ASP A 42 1.39 0.00 -8.12
CA ASP A 42 -0.07 0.04 -8.01
C ASP A 42 -0.71 -0.50 -9.30
N GLY A 43 -2.04 -0.58 -9.30
CA GLY A 43 -2.76 -1.04 -10.48
C GLY A 43 -2.56 -0.17 -11.74
N THR A 44 -2.25 1.12 -11.58
CA THR A 44 -1.95 2.00 -12.72
C THR A 44 -0.63 1.63 -13.37
N SER A 45 0.41 1.33 -12.56
CA SER A 45 1.71 0.90 -13.09
C SER A 45 1.61 -0.43 -13.83
N LEU A 46 0.78 -1.36 -13.36
CA LEU A 46 0.49 -2.60 -14.09
C LEU A 46 -0.15 -2.34 -15.45
N ILE A 47 -1.17 -1.48 -15.52
CA ILE A 47 -1.82 -1.13 -16.79
C ILE A 47 -0.80 -0.49 -17.74
N GLN A 48 0.08 0.37 -17.24
CA GLN A 48 1.15 0.99 -18.04
C GLN A 48 2.14 -0.06 -18.58
N ALA A 49 2.57 -1.00 -17.75
CA ALA A 49 3.45 -2.09 -18.14
C ALA A 49 2.80 -2.98 -19.23
N LEU A 50 1.52 -3.31 -19.08
CA LEU A 50 0.77 -4.06 -20.09
C LEU A 50 0.62 -3.30 -21.40
N HIS A 51 0.39 -1.99 -21.35
CA HIS A 51 0.38 -1.17 -22.58
C HIS A 51 1.75 -1.12 -23.28
N GLN A 52 2.85 -1.09 -22.52
CA GLN A 52 4.19 -1.22 -23.11
C GLN A 52 4.42 -2.59 -23.74
N TYR A 53 3.97 -3.66 -23.07
CA TYR A 53 4.01 -5.02 -23.59
C TYR A 53 3.23 -5.16 -24.90
N MET A 54 2.04 -4.53 -24.99
CA MET A 54 1.25 -4.46 -26.23
C MET A 54 1.98 -3.70 -27.34
N ARG A 55 2.57 -2.54 -27.03
CA ARG A 55 3.33 -1.74 -28.02
C ARG A 55 4.52 -2.49 -28.60
N LYS A 56 5.13 -3.40 -27.84
CA LYS A 56 6.19 -4.29 -28.30
C LYS A 56 5.68 -5.45 -29.17
N GLY A 57 4.37 -5.55 -29.44
CA GLY A 57 3.76 -6.62 -30.22
C GLY A 57 3.76 -7.99 -29.55
N LEU A 58 3.99 -8.02 -28.23
CA LEU A 58 4.10 -9.26 -27.46
C LEU A 58 2.75 -9.79 -26.99
N PHE A 59 1.71 -8.94 -26.96
CA PHE A 59 0.37 -9.32 -26.53
C PHE A 59 -0.40 -9.93 -27.71
N LYS A 60 -0.78 -11.19 -27.57
CA LYS A 60 -1.44 -12.02 -28.61
C LYS A 60 -2.83 -12.45 -28.16
N SER A 61 -3.66 -12.88 -29.10
CA SER A 61 -4.96 -13.48 -28.79
C SER A 61 -4.83 -14.74 -27.89
N THR A 62 -3.69 -15.41 -27.94
CA THR A 62 -3.35 -16.58 -27.13
C THR A 62 -2.68 -16.26 -25.81
N THR A 63 -2.31 -15.00 -25.55
CA THR A 63 -1.65 -14.60 -24.30
C THR A 63 -2.53 -14.95 -23.10
N LEU A 64 -1.97 -15.70 -22.17
CA LEU A 64 -2.57 -16.03 -20.88
C LEU A 64 -2.03 -15.08 -19.80
N PHE A 65 -2.87 -14.81 -18.84
CA PHE A 65 -2.49 -14.17 -17.58
C PHE A 65 -2.32 -15.24 -16.52
N CYS A 66 -1.28 -15.11 -15.74
CA CYS A 66 -1.07 -15.91 -14.55
C CYS A 66 -0.90 -14.96 -13.35
N THR A 67 -1.69 -15.20 -12.33
CA THR A 67 -1.55 -14.55 -11.03
C THR A 67 -1.22 -15.61 -10.01
N PHE A 68 -0.28 -15.34 -9.13
CA PHE A 68 -0.01 -16.23 -8.03
C PHE A 68 0.34 -15.46 -6.75
N ASP A 69 -0.08 -16.01 -5.64
CA ASP A 69 0.16 -15.56 -4.28
C ASP A 69 1.16 -16.50 -3.60
N ILE A 70 1.97 -15.95 -2.74
CA ILE A 70 2.90 -16.73 -1.92
C ILE A 70 2.28 -16.94 -0.55
N ARG A 71 1.94 -18.19 -0.30
CA ARG A 71 1.23 -18.55 0.91
C ARG A 71 2.03 -18.21 2.17
N ASN A 72 1.48 -17.26 2.96
CA ASN A 72 2.05 -16.86 4.24
C ASN A 72 3.51 -16.36 4.18
N LEU A 73 3.92 -15.64 3.12
CA LEU A 73 5.30 -15.19 2.91
C LEU A 73 5.94 -14.64 4.18
N TYR A 74 5.30 -13.69 4.85
CA TYR A 74 5.88 -13.02 6.04
C TYR A 74 6.12 -13.98 7.22
N THR A 75 5.21 -14.91 7.48
CA THR A 75 5.31 -15.83 8.61
C THR A 75 6.15 -17.07 8.30
N MET A 76 6.43 -17.32 7.02
CA MET A 76 7.20 -18.48 6.55
C MET A 76 8.58 -18.12 6.04
N LEU A 77 8.96 -16.83 6.04
CA LEU A 77 10.25 -16.35 5.58
C LEU A 77 11.38 -16.97 6.42
N PRO A 78 12.32 -17.71 5.82
CA PRO A 78 13.44 -18.29 6.54
C PRO A 78 14.43 -17.19 6.92
N GLN A 79 14.55 -16.90 8.24
CA GLN A 79 15.25 -15.71 8.75
C GLN A 79 16.71 -15.64 8.28
N GLU A 80 17.49 -16.71 8.47
CA GLU A 80 18.93 -16.71 8.09
C GLU A 80 19.13 -16.63 6.58
N GLU A 81 18.32 -17.33 5.79
CA GLU A 81 18.39 -17.25 4.35
C GLU A 81 18.04 -15.85 3.84
N ALA A 82 17.02 -15.23 4.42
CA ALA A 82 16.60 -13.86 4.08
C ALA A 82 17.70 -12.84 4.39
N LEU A 83 18.40 -12.98 5.54
CA LEU A 83 19.55 -12.13 5.89
C LEU A 83 20.71 -12.30 4.92
N ASN A 84 20.99 -13.52 4.48
CA ASN A 84 22.05 -13.78 3.50
C ASN A 84 21.68 -13.21 2.11
N ILE A 85 20.42 -13.34 1.71
CA ILE A 85 19.92 -12.76 0.46
C ILE A 85 19.95 -11.23 0.50
N LEU A 86 19.67 -10.60 1.64
CA LEU A 86 19.80 -9.15 1.81
C LEU A 86 21.23 -8.68 1.49
N VAL A 87 22.24 -9.33 2.08
CA VAL A 87 23.65 -8.98 1.84
C VAL A 87 24.02 -9.25 0.38
N GLU A 88 23.62 -10.41 -0.16
CA GLU A 88 23.85 -10.75 -1.57
C GLU A 88 23.22 -9.73 -2.52
N PHE A 89 21.97 -9.30 -2.24
CA PHE A 89 21.27 -8.29 -3.04
C PHE A 89 22.07 -6.98 -3.09
N LEU A 90 22.46 -6.45 -1.92
CA LEU A 90 23.22 -5.21 -1.84
C LEU A 90 24.58 -5.33 -2.54
N TYR A 91 25.30 -6.41 -2.31
CA TYR A 91 26.60 -6.66 -2.92
C TYR A 91 26.54 -6.77 -4.45
N LEU A 92 25.57 -7.52 -4.98
CA LEU A 92 25.39 -7.71 -6.43
C LEU A 92 25.01 -6.42 -7.18
N HIS A 93 24.41 -5.45 -6.48
CA HIS A 93 24.12 -4.13 -7.02
C HIS A 93 25.21 -3.09 -6.73
N GLY A 94 26.42 -3.54 -6.31
CA GLY A 94 27.61 -2.70 -6.15
C GLY A 94 27.70 -1.96 -4.83
N TYR A 95 26.83 -2.25 -3.87
CA TYR A 95 26.88 -1.61 -2.56
C TYR A 95 27.79 -2.39 -1.60
N THR A 96 28.89 -1.78 -1.15
CA THR A 96 29.71 -2.28 -0.03
C THR A 96 29.29 -1.66 1.30
N LYS A 97 28.67 -0.50 1.23
CA LYS A 97 28.04 0.24 2.34
C LYS A 97 26.75 0.86 1.84
N ALA A 98 25.77 1.05 2.72
CA ALA A 98 24.58 1.83 2.43
C ALA A 98 24.42 2.95 3.47
N LYS A 99 24.32 4.20 3.02
CA LYS A 99 24.41 5.41 3.86
C LYS A 99 25.61 5.37 4.84
N GLY A 100 26.78 4.94 4.35
CA GLY A 100 28.02 4.83 5.13
C GLY A 100 28.09 3.60 6.07
N ILE A 101 27.04 2.79 6.19
CA ILE A 101 26.99 1.63 7.07
C ILE A 101 27.45 0.38 6.33
N PRO A 102 28.43 -0.38 6.86
CA PRO A 102 28.88 -1.63 6.27
C PRO A 102 27.78 -2.69 6.19
N LEU A 103 27.83 -3.56 5.17
CA LEU A 103 26.80 -4.62 4.97
C LEU A 103 26.68 -5.56 6.16
N GLU A 104 27.79 -5.89 6.83
CA GLU A 104 27.78 -6.73 8.03
C GLU A 104 26.99 -6.09 9.18
N THR A 105 27.09 -4.77 9.34
CA THR A 105 26.31 -4.03 10.33
C THR A 105 24.84 -4.01 9.97
N ILE A 106 24.51 -3.82 8.67
CA ILE A 106 23.11 -3.90 8.19
C ILE A 106 22.54 -5.29 8.45
N ARG A 107 23.30 -6.35 8.17
CA ARG A 107 22.91 -7.73 8.47
C ARG A 107 22.66 -7.96 9.96
N LEU A 108 23.54 -7.44 10.81
CA LEU A 108 23.41 -7.54 12.27
C LEU A 108 22.12 -6.85 12.76
N LEU A 109 21.91 -5.60 12.34
CA LEU A 109 20.69 -4.86 12.69
C LEU A 109 19.41 -5.57 12.18
N ALA A 110 19.43 -6.09 10.96
CA ALA A 110 18.34 -6.88 10.40
C ALA A 110 18.09 -8.17 11.19
N SER A 111 19.16 -8.84 11.66
CA SER A 111 19.07 -10.01 12.54
C SER A 111 18.38 -9.67 13.89
N ILE A 112 18.69 -8.52 14.47
CA ILE A 112 18.02 -8.04 15.70
C ILE A 112 16.52 -7.85 15.45
N VAL A 113 16.13 -7.19 14.33
CA VAL A 113 14.71 -6.99 14.02
C VAL A 113 13.96 -8.31 13.87
N LEU A 114 14.56 -9.33 13.26
CA LEU A 114 13.89 -10.61 13.02
C LEU A 114 13.89 -11.51 14.27
N LYS A 115 15.01 -11.60 15.00
CA LYS A 115 15.20 -12.59 16.05
C LYS A 115 14.74 -12.12 17.43
N GLU A 116 14.80 -10.81 17.69
CA GLU A 116 14.36 -10.23 18.97
C GLU A 116 12.88 -9.81 18.94
N ASN A 117 12.15 -10.28 17.94
CA ASN A 117 10.71 -10.02 17.86
C ASN A 117 9.96 -10.91 18.85
N VAL A 118 9.31 -10.26 19.82
CA VAL A 118 8.52 -10.91 20.86
C VAL A 118 7.11 -10.32 20.90
N PHE A 119 6.12 -11.16 21.14
CA PHE A 119 4.73 -10.75 21.24
C PHE A 119 4.05 -11.39 22.46
N VAL A 120 3.01 -10.73 22.94
CA VAL A 120 2.23 -11.19 24.08
C VAL A 120 0.90 -11.78 23.62
N TYR A 121 0.66 -13.03 23.97
CA TYR A 121 -0.63 -13.69 23.73
C TYR A 121 -1.08 -14.45 24.98
N GLY A 122 -2.31 -14.20 25.43
CA GLY A 122 -2.88 -14.89 26.59
C GLY A 122 -2.07 -14.72 27.90
N LYS A 123 -1.42 -13.55 28.11
CA LYS A 123 -0.53 -13.21 29.21
C LYS A 123 0.83 -13.94 29.21
N LYS A 124 1.18 -14.59 28.10
CA LYS A 124 2.50 -15.21 27.91
C LYS A 124 3.26 -14.44 26.84
N ILE A 125 4.58 -14.43 26.99
CA ILE A 125 5.50 -13.86 25.99
C ILE A 125 5.95 -14.99 25.08
N TYR A 126 5.91 -14.72 23.77
CA TYR A 126 6.36 -15.64 22.72
C TYR A 126 7.40 -14.91 21.86
N GLN A 127 8.38 -15.65 21.39
CA GLN A 127 9.37 -15.19 20.43
C GLN A 127 9.05 -15.78 19.06
N GLN A 128 9.16 -14.96 18.01
CA GLN A 128 8.97 -15.42 16.64
C GLN A 128 10.28 -16.06 16.14
N VAL A 129 10.25 -17.35 15.87
CA VAL A 129 11.43 -18.12 15.42
C VAL A 129 11.49 -18.34 13.92
N LEU A 130 10.42 -18.07 13.21
CA LEU A 130 10.29 -18.20 11.75
C LEU A 130 9.51 -17.00 11.21
N GLY A 131 9.88 -16.52 10.05
CA GLY A 131 9.26 -15.36 9.44
C GLY A 131 9.69 -14.05 10.08
N GLY A 132 8.97 -13.01 9.73
CA GLY A 132 9.09 -11.67 10.29
C GLY A 132 7.72 -11.10 10.62
N GLU A 133 7.69 -10.09 11.45
CA GLU A 133 6.46 -9.49 11.93
C GLU A 133 5.70 -8.77 10.81
N MET A 134 4.39 -9.02 10.71
CA MET A 134 3.51 -8.26 9.85
C MET A 134 3.24 -6.89 10.48
N GLY A 135 3.65 -5.82 9.78
CA GLY A 135 3.51 -4.44 10.25
C GLY A 135 4.83 -3.72 10.43
N SER A 136 5.95 -4.43 10.46
CA SER A 136 7.30 -3.86 10.37
C SER A 136 7.59 -3.40 8.95
N SER A 137 8.04 -2.15 8.79
CA SER A 137 8.40 -1.59 7.48
C SER A 137 9.58 -2.36 6.84
N PHE A 138 10.58 -2.71 7.64
CA PHE A 138 11.74 -3.45 7.14
C PHE A 138 11.41 -4.88 6.73
N THR A 139 10.50 -5.57 7.45
CA THR A 139 10.09 -6.94 7.08
C THR A 139 9.48 -6.98 5.68
N LEU A 140 8.71 -5.96 5.30
CA LEU A 140 8.18 -5.82 3.94
C LEU A 140 9.30 -5.71 2.90
N THR A 141 10.29 -4.84 3.14
CA THR A 141 11.43 -4.66 2.25
C THR A 141 12.28 -5.93 2.13
N LEU A 142 12.52 -6.61 3.25
CA LEU A 142 13.26 -7.87 3.27
C LEU A 142 12.53 -8.98 2.51
N ALA A 143 11.21 -9.10 2.67
CA ALA A 143 10.40 -10.05 1.93
C ALA A 143 10.46 -9.80 0.41
N ASN A 144 10.41 -8.53 -0.01
CA ASN A 144 10.57 -8.17 -1.42
C ASN A 144 11.96 -8.52 -1.98
N ILE A 145 13.03 -8.31 -1.20
CA ILE A 145 14.38 -8.70 -1.57
C ILE A 145 14.53 -10.24 -1.65
N PHE A 146 13.90 -10.96 -0.73
CA PHE A 146 13.83 -12.41 -0.78
C PHE A 146 13.14 -12.89 -2.07
N MET A 147 12.02 -12.25 -2.43
CA MET A 147 11.29 -12.55 -3.66
C MET A 147 12.07 -12.21 -4.92
N TRP A 148 12.90 -11.16 -4.92
CA TRP A 148 13.80 -10.87 -6.03
C TRP A 148 14.77 -12.03 -6.34
N LYS A 149 15.32 -12.69 -5.31
CA LYS A 149 16.17 -13.86 -5.48
C LYS A 149 15.39 -15.04 -6.06
N TRP A 150 14.20 -15.27 -5.54
CA TRP A 150 13.29 -16.30 -6.02
C TRP A 150 12.89 -16.08 -7.48
N GLN A 151 12.59 -14.84 -7.86
CA GLN A 151 12.25 -14.44 -9.22
C GLN A 151 13.36 -14.78 -10.21
N LYS A 152 14.60 -14.46 -9.90
CA LYS A 152 15.74 -14.77 -10.77
C LYS A 152 15.90 -16.27 -11.05
N ARG A 153 15.47 -17.12 -10.12
CA ARG A 153 15.51 -18.58 -10.30
C ARG A 153 14.37 -19.10 -11.17
N THR A 154 13.16 -18.52 -11.02
CA THR A 154 11.94 -19.09 -11.64
C THR A 154 11.88 -18.85 -13.13
N CYS A 155 12.16 -17.64 -13.59
CA CYS A 155 11.97 -17.25 -14.98
C CYS A 155 12.98 -16.18 -15.43
N PRO A 156 14.20 -16.57 -15.77
CA PRO A 156 15.22 -15.61 -16.25
C PRO A 156 14.85 -14.90 -17.55
N SER A 157 13.88 -15.43 -18.33
CA SER A 157 13.56 -14.98 -19.68
C SER A 157 12.12 -14.48 -19.89
N THR A 158 11.24 -14.55 -18.89
CA THR A 158 9.86 -14.10 -19.00
C THR A 158 9.66 -12.84 -18.16
N GLY A 159 9.15 -11.77 -18.78
CA GLY A 159 8.77 -10.56 -18.05
C GLY A 159 7.58 -10.86 -17.15
N TYR A 160 7.76 -10.74 -15.86
CA TYR A 160 6.69 -10.68 -14.89
C TYR A 160 6.97 -9.63 -13.84
N ASP A 161 5.90 -9.09 -13.30
CA ASP A 161 5.92 -7.98 -12.39
C ASP A 161 5.43 -8.44 -11.02
N ILE A 162 6.11 -8.05 -9.97
CA ILE A 162 5.78 -8.41 -8.58
C ILE A 162 5.18 -7.19 -7.86
N TYR A 163 4.11 -7.46 -7.10
CA TYR A 163 3.58 -6.54 -6.11
C TYR A 163 3.62 -7.21 -4.74
N ILE A 164 4.66 -6.95 -3.96
CA ILE A 164 4.87 -7.53 -2.61
C ILE A 164 4.89 -9.07 -2.67
N ASP A 165 3.81 -9.73 -2.26
CA ASP A 165 3.58 -11.16 -2.26
C ASP A 165 2.74 -11.64 -3.47
N ASP A 166 2.01 -10.73 -4.11
CA ASP A 166 1.24 -10.99 -5.32
C ASP A 166 2.12 -10.86 -6.57
N VAL A 167 2.10 -11.85 -7.43
CA VAL A 167 2.84 -11.83 -8.69
C VAL A 167 1.90 -11.91 -9.87
N PHE A 168 2.16 -11.07 -10.88
CA PHE A 168 1.46 -11.09 -12.15
C PHE A 168 2.42 -11.43 -13.30
N MET A 169 1.98 -12.28 -14.21
CA MET A 169 2.78 -12.70 -15.36
C MET A 169 1.92 -12.84 -16.62
N THR A 170 2.47 -12.45 -17.76
CA THR A 170 1.94 -12.74 -19.08
C THR A 170 2.65 -13.97 -19.69
N TRP A 171 1.91 -14.85 -20.37
CA TRP A 171 2.45 -16.08 -20.92
C TRP A 171 1.96 -16.36 -22.33
N ASN A 172 2.88 -16.65 -23.26
CA ASN A 172 2.59 -16.88 -24.69
C ASN A 172 2.83 -18.30 -25.17
N LYS A 173 3.27 -19.21 -24.28
CA LYS A 173 3.45 -20.63 -24.59
C LYS A 173 2.27 -21.45 -24.07
N SER A 174 2.36 -22.77 -24.12
CA SER A 174 1.29 -23.65 -23.62
C SER A 174 1.06 -23.50 -22.11
N GLU A 175 -0.18 -23.65 -21.68
CA GLU A 175 -0.54 -23.60 -20.26
C GLU A 175 0.15 -24.70 -19.46
N ASN A 176 0.31 -25.91 -20.07
CA ASN A 176 0.99 -27.02 -19.41
C ASN A 176 2.47 -26.71 -19.12
N ALA A 177 3.17 -26.04 -20.04
CA ALA A 177 4.53 -25.61 -19.79
C ALA A 177 4.63 -24.60 -18.62
N LEU A 178 3.64 -23.71 -18.48
CA LEU A 178 3.58 -22.80 -17.35
C LEU A 178 3.33 -23.55 -16.04
N LYS A 179 2.38 -24.46 -16.02
CA LYS A 179 2.10 -25.31 -14.84
C LYS A 179 3.34 -26.05 -14.37
N GLN A 180 4.09 -26.68 -15.28
CA GLN A 180 5.34 -27.37 -14.94
C GLN A 180 6.37 -26.43 -14.28
N ILE A 181 6.52 -25.20 -14.78
CA ILE A 181 7.42 -24.21 -14.18
C ILE A 181 6.99 -23.86 -12.76
N LEU A 182 5.69 -23.60 -12.55
CA LEU A 182 5.15 -23.23 -11.25
C LEU A 182 5.20 -24.39 -10.25
N GLU A 183 4.94 -25.62 -10.70
CA GLU A 183 5.08 -26.82 -9.87
C GLU A 183 6.54 -27.05 -9.48
N ASN A 184 7.48 -26.91 -10.40
CA ASN A 184 8.91 -26.97 -10.08
C ASN A 184 9.30 -25.87 -9.08
N ALA A 185 8.79 -24.66 -9.24
CA ALA A 185 9.03 -23.56 -8.32
C ALA A 185 8.52 -23.87 -6.89
N ASN A 186 7.44 -24.62 -6.75
CA ASN A 186 6.92 -25.09 -5.48
C ASN A 186 7.81 -26.13 -4.78
N THR A 187 8.79 -26.70 -5.47
CA THR A 187 9.74 -27.65 -4.87
C THR A 187 11.00 -27.00 -4.31
N TRP A 188 11.27 -25.75 -4.64
CA TRP A 188 12.55 -25.09 -4.33
C TRP A 188 12.76 -24.77 -2.86
N HIS A 189 11.68 -24.51 -2.14
CA HIS A 189 11.76 -24.22 -0.71
C HIS A 189 10.61 -24.91 0.05
N PRO A 190 10.89 -25.56 1.19
CA PRO A 190 9.84 -26.28 1.94
C PRO A 190 8.74 -25.34 2.45
N ASN A 191 9.10 -24.10 2.83
CA ASN A 191 8.19 -23.16 3.45
C ASN A 191 7.52 -22.20 2.44
N ILE A 192 8.02 -22.08 1.20
CA ILE A 192 7.49 -21.17 0.18
C ILE A 192 6.61 -21.97 -0.78
N LYS A 193 5.32 -21.70 -0.75
CA LYS A 193 4.33 -22.35 -1.60
C LYS A 193 3.52 -21.33 -2.36
N LEU A 194 3.32 -21.62 -3.65
CA LEU A 194 2.58 -20.78 -4.58
C LEU A 194 1.15 -21.29 -4.72
N GLU A 195 0.21 -20.37 -4.71
CA GLU A 195 -1.16 -20.60 -5.14
C GLU A 195 -1.40 -19.79 -6.41
N TYR A 196 -1.60 -20.46 -7.56
CA TYR A 196 -1.66 -19.77 -8.84
C TYR A 196 -2.99 -19.97 -9.56
N LYS A 197 -3.33 -19.00 -10.41
CA LYS A 197 -4.47 -19.02 -11.31
C LYS A 197 -4.00 -18.62 -12.71
N ILE A 198 -4.43 -19.38 -13.73
CA ILE A 198 -4.08 -19.15 -15.12
C ILE A 198 -5.36 -18.98 -15.93
N GLY A 199 -5.39 -18.02 -16.85
CA GLY A 199 -6.52 -17.82 -17.75
C GLY A 199 -6.39 -16.56 -18.59
N LYS A 200 -7.36 -16.37 -19.49
CA LYS A 200 -7.46 -15.15 -20.31
C LYS A 200 -8.05 -13.95 -19.54
N SER A 201 -8.67 -14.21 -18.40
CA SER A 201 -9.22 -13.19 -17.50
C SER A 201 -8.77 -13.51 -16.09
N GLN A 202 -8.08 -12.55 -15.44
CA GLN A 202 -7.58 -12.69 -14.08
C GLN A 202 -7.73 -11.39 -13.29
N PRO A 203 -8.17 -11.48 -12.04
CA PRO A 203 -8.09 -10.36 -11.12
C PRO A 203 -6.66 -10.24 -10.59
N PHE A 204 -6.16 -9.01 -10.53
CA PHE A 204 -4.90 -8.69 -9.87
C PHE A 204 -5.03 -7.36 -9.13
N LEU A 205 -4.67 -7.34 -7.86
CA LEU A 205 -4.99 -6.23 -6.95
C LEU A 205 -6.50 -5.94 -6.99
N ASP A 206 -6.86 -4.75 -7.40
CA ASP A 206 -8.24 -4.29 -7.55
C ASP A 206 -8.64 -4.05 -9.03
N ILE A 207 -7.96 -4.73 -9.96
CA ILE A 207 -8.23 -4.68 -11.40
C ILE A 207 -8.61 -6.07 -11.91
N LEU A 208 -9.63 -6.13 -12.73
CA LEU A 208 -9.91 -7.28 -13.58
C LEU A 208 -9.26 -7.05 -14.96
N LEU A 209 -8.34 -7.93 -15.31
CA LEU A 209 -7.63 -7.93 -16.59
C LEU A 209 -8.21 -9.01 -17.49
N SER A 210 -8.54 -8.69 -18.73
CA SER A 210 -9.08 -9.65 -19.69
C SER A 210 -8.44 -9.50 -21.07
N ASN A 211 -8.05 -10.63 -21.66
CA ASN A 211 -7.58 -10.70 -23.04
C ASN A 211 -8.74 -11.08 -23.94
N ASN A 212 -9.33 -10.12 -24.59
CA ASN A 212 -10.41 -10.32 -25.54
C ASN A 212 -9.83 -10.45 -26.96
N ASN A 213 -9.35 -11.66 -27.28
CA ASN A 213 -8.76 -11.98 -28.59
C ASN A 213 -7.65 -11.04 -29.06
N GLY A 214 -6.72 -10.69 -28.17
CA GLY A 214 -5.61 -9.78 -28.46
C GLY A 214 -5.90 -8.31 -28.14
N THR A 215 -7.07 -8.00 -27.61
CA THR A 215 -7.42 -6.67 -27.08
C THR A 215 -7.47 -6.74 -25.55
N LEU A 216 -6.66 -5.91 -24.89
CA LEU A 216 -6.65 -5.81 -23.45
C LEU A 216 -7.89 -5.05 -22.97
N SER A 217 -8.70 -5.68 -22.14
CA SER A 217 -9.79 -5.03 -21.42
C SER A 217 -9.47 -4.98 -19.93
N THR A 218 -9.69 -3.83 -19.29
CA THR A 218 -9.46 -3.62 -17.86
C THR A 218 -10.66 -2.96 -17.22
N SER A 219 -11.00 -3.39 -16.01
CA SER A 219 -12.07 -2.81 -15.17
C SER A 219 -11.73 -2.90 -13.70
N VAL A 220 -12.47 -2.22 -12.85
CA VAL A 220 -12.33 -2.38 -11.41
C VAL A 220 -12.81 -3.78 -11.01
N TYR A 221 -12.02 -4.45 -10.16
CA TYR A 221 -12.38 -5.75 -9.62
C TYR A 221 -12.96 -5.61 -8.22
N HIS A 222 -14.11 -6.23 -8.01
CA HIS A 222 -14.74 -6.37 -6.70
C HIS A 222 -14.73 -7.85 -6.32
N LYS A 223 -14.18 -8.16 -5.14
CA LYS A 223 -14.19 -9.55 -4.65
C LYS A 223 -15.63 -9.99 -4.43
N PRO A 224 -16.08 -11.13 -4.97
CA PRO A 224 -17.49 -11.55 -4.87
C PRO A 224 -18.01 -11.69 -3.43
N ALA A 225 -17.11 -12.07 -2.51
CA ALA A 225 -17.44 -12.21 -1.08
C ALA A 225 -17.32 -10.89 -0.29
N ALA A 226 -16.91 -9.79 -0.94
CA ALA A 226 -16.76 -8.51 -0.26
C ALA A 226 -18.09 -7.76 -0.28
N GLU A 227 -18.63 -7.48 0.90
CA GLU A 227 -19.74 -6.57 1.06
C GLU A 227 -19.36 -5.16 0.62
N PRO A 228 -20.30 -4.38 0.03
CA PRO A 228 -20.01 -3.03 -0.47
C PRO A 228 -19.90 -2.00 0.67
N TYR A 229 -19.08 -2.29 1.68
CA TYR A 229 -18.91 -1.41 2.83
C TYR A 229 -17.81 -0.37 2.56
N VAL A 230 -18.17 0.88 2.84
CA VAL A 230 -17.26 2.01 2.99
C VAL A 230 -17.49 2.66 4.35
N VAL A 231 -16.71 3.67 4.70
CA VAL A 231 -16.98 4.44 5.94
C VAL A 231 -18.42 4.96 5.90
N PRO A 232 -19.32 4.53 6.80
CA PRO A 232 -20.72 4.95 6.79
C PRO A 232 -20.84 6.46 6.99
N PHE A 233 -21.77 7.10 6.29
CA PHE A 233 -21.94 8.57 6.39
C PHE A 233 -22.34 9.05 7.79
N ILE A 234 -22.92 8.14 8.60
CA ILE A 234 -23.21 8.38 10.02
C ILE A 234 -22.00 8.38 10.92
N SER A 235 -20.85 7.91 10.42
CA SER A 235 -19.61 7.83 11.18
C SER A 235 -19.10 9.21 11.59
N ASP A 236 -18.38 9.28 12.71
CA ASP A 236 -17.89 10.51 13.32
C ASP A 236 -16.58 11.03 12.71
N HIS A 237 -16.37 10.76 11.40
CA HIS A 237 -15.21 11.25 10.67
C HIS A 237 -15.38 12.70 10.22
N PRO A 238 -14.28 13.45 10.06
CA PRO A 238 -14.30 14.79 9.46
C PRO A 238 -14.90 14.76 8.05
N ARG A 239 -15.65 15.80 7.67
CA ARG A 239 -16.37 15.86 6.38
C ARG A 239 -15.50 15.62 5.15
N HIS A 240 -14.25 16.07 5.15
CA HIS A 240 -13.33 15.85 4.04
C HIS A 240 -13.02 14.37 3.78
N VAL A 241 -13.12 13.50 4.78
CA VAL A 241 -12.92 12.05 4.64
C VAL A 241 -13.98 11.47 3.72
N PHE A 242 -15.24 11.83 3.90
CA PHE A 242 -16.34 11.34 3.06
C PHE A 242 -16.20 11.77 1.61
N GLU A 243 -15.80 13.04 1.37
CA GLU A 243 -15.55 13.54 0.02
C GLU A 243 -14.36 12.81 -0.63
N ASN A 244 -13.26 12.63 0.11
CA ASN A 244 -12.06 11.97 -0.37
C ASN A 244 -12.30 10.49 -0.74
N ILE A 245 -13.12 9.77 0.01
CA ILE A 245 -13.45 8.37 -0.30
C ILE A 245 -14.19 8.30 -1.64
N VAL A 246 -15.20 9.16 -1.85
CA VAL A 246 -15.95 9.21 -3.12
C VAL A 246 -15.01 9.56 -4.29
N GLN A 247 -14.18 10.59 -4.15
CA GLN A 247 -13.24 10.99 -5.20
C GLN A 247 -12.19 9.91 -5.51
N THR A 248 -11.70 9.21 -4.49
CA THR A 248 -10.75 8.12 -4.66
C THR A 248 -11.37 6.96 -5.44
N SER A 249 -12.62 6.59 -5.13
CA SER A 249 -13.36 5.56 -5.88
C SER A 249 -13.55 5.95 -7.35
N LEU A 250 -13.92 7.21 -7.63
CA LEU A 250 -14.04 7.71 -9.00
C LEU A 250 -12.71 7.73 -9.75
N ARG A 251 -11.64 8.18 -9.08
CA ARG A 251 -10.29 8.20 -9.68
C ARG A 251 -9.84 6.80 -10.07
N ARG A 252 -10.13 5.81 -9.21
CA ARG A 252 -9.87 4.40 -9.49
C ARG A 252 -10.67 3.90 -10.68
N ALA A 253 -11.97 4.20 -10.73
CA ALA A 253 -12.85 3.85 -11.85
C ALA A 253 -12.33 4.40 -13.19
N VAL A 254 -11.91 5.67 -13.23
CA VAL A 254 -11.36 6.32 -14.43
C VAL A 254 -10.06 5.66 -14.88
N LYS A 255 -9.14 5.39 -13.95
CA LYS A 255 -7.82 4.84 -14.26
C LYS A 255 -7.89 3.39 -14.74
N TYR A 256 -8.79 2.59 -14.14
CA TYR A 256 -8.82 1.14 -14.35
C TYR A 256 -9.78 0.70 -15.45
N SER A 257 -10.77 1.50 -15.83
CA SER A 257 -11.68 1.13 -16.91
C SER A 257 -11.06 1.40 -18.27
N SER A 258 -11.05 0.40 -19.14
CA SER A 258 -10.53 0.53 -20.50
C SER A 258 -11.51 1.21 -21.47
N THR A 259 -12.82 1.11 -21.20
CA THR A 259 -13.89 1.69 -22.04
C THR A 259 -14.81 2.57 -21.22
N PHE A 260 -15.52 3.46 -21.91
CA PHE A 260 -16.54 4.32 -21.31
C PHE A 260 -17.67 3.50 -20.65
N GLN A 261 -18.08 2.40 -21.30
CA GLN A 261 -19.12 1.54 -20.75
C GLN A 261 -18.72 0.94 -19.39
N LEU A 262 -17.51 0.35 -19.28
CA LEU A 262 -17.00 -0.20 -18.03
C LEU A 262 -16.88 0.88 -16.94
N PHE A 263 -16.43 2.08 -17.31
CA PHE A 263 -16.42 3.20 -16.40
C PHE A 263 -17.81 3.59 -15.92
N ASN A 264 -18.80 3.61 -16.82
CA ASN A 264 -20.17 4.02 -16.49
C ASN A 264 -20.85 3.00 -15.58
N ASP A 265 -20.59 1.72 -15.79
CA ASP A 265 -21.08 0.64 -14.92
C ASP A 265 -20.45 0.75 -13.53
N GLU A 266 -19.15 0.98 -13.44
CA GLU A 266 -18.44 1.21 -12.18
C GLU A 266 -18.94 2.47 -11.48
N ARG A 267 -19.18 3.57 -12.20
CA ARG A 267 -19.74 4.80 -11.66
C ARG A 267 -21.11 4.58 -11.01
N ARG A 268 -21.96 3.75 -11.63
CA ARG A 268 -23.27 3.37 -11.09
C ARG A 268 -23.11 2.53 -9.83
N TYR A 269 -22.19 1.56 -9.85
CA TYR A 269 -21.86 0.74 -8.70
C TYR A 269 -21.39 1.60 -7.52
N ILE A 270 -20.48 2.54 -7.75
CA ILE A 270 -19.99 3.49 -6.74
C ILE A 270 -21.17 4.27 -6.14
N LYS A 271 -22.06 4.83 -6.97
CA LYS A 271 -23.25 5.56 -6.47
C LYS A 271 -24.11 4.69 -5.57
N SER A 272 -24.41 3.46 -6.00
CA SER A 272 -25.21 2.51 -5.22
C SER A 272 -24.54 2.12 -3.90
N THR A 273 -23.23 1.87 -3.92
CA THR A 273 -22.41 1.57 -2.72
C THR A 273 -22.49 2.71 -1.70
N PHE A 274 -22.35 3.96 -2.13
CA PHE A 274 -22.43 5.09 -1.19
C PHE A 274 -23.84 5.32 -0.67
N LEU A 275 -24.88 5.15 -1.49
CA LEU A 275 -26.26 5.19 -1.04
C LEU A 275 -26.54 4.12 0.03
N TYR A 276 -26.06 2.89 -0.20
CA TYR A 276 -26.16 1.78 0.76
C TYR A 276 -25.50 2.10 2.11
N ASN A 277 -24.39 2.85 2.09
CA ASN A 277 -23.68 3.29 3.30
C ASN A 277 -24.20 4.63 3.88
N GLY A 278 -25.42 5.04 3.49
CA GLY A 278 -26.15 6.18 4.06
C GLY A 278 -25.69 7.55 3.57
N TYR A 279 -24.95 7.65 2.47
CA TYR A 279 -24.61 8.95 1.89
C TYR A 279 -25.80 9.57 1.19
N PRO A 280 -26.11 10.86 1.45
CA PRO A 280 -27.20 11.54 0.73
C PRO A 280 -26.89 11.63 -0.78
N SER A 281 -27.89 11.36 -1.64
CA SER A 281 -27.71 11.45 -3.11
C SER A 281 -27.17 12.80 -3.54
N SER A 282 -27.68 13.89 -2.96
CA SER A 282 -27.22 15.25 -3.24
C SER A 282 -25.72 15.45 -2.92
N PHE A 283 -25.20 14.83 -1.86
CA PHE A 283 -23.79 14.87 -1.52
C PHE A 283 -22.95 14.10 -2.54
N ILE A 284 -23.38 12.91 -2.93
CA ILE A 284 -22.72 12.08 -3.94
C ILE A 284 -22.68 12.83 -5.27
N ASP A 285 -23.81 13.33 -5.75
CA ASP A 285 -23.94 14.03 -7.02
C ASP A 285 -23.10 15.33 -7.04
N LYS A 286 -23.06 16.08 -5.93
CA LYS A 286 -22.21 17.25 -5.78
C LYS A 286 -20.72 16.89 -5.87
N THR A 287 -20.30 15.80 -5.22
CA THR A 287 -18.90 15.34 -5.26
C THR A 287 -18.52 14.82 -6.63
N PHE A 288 -19.42 14.11 -7.33
CA PHE A 288 -19.23 13.69 -8.71
C PHE A 288 -19.03 14.88 -9.64
N ARG A 289 -19.93 15.89 -9.56
CA ARG A 289 -19.80 17.13 -10.36
C ARG A 289 -18.46 17.81 -10.13
N LYS A 290 -18.07 17.97 -8.87
CA LYS A 290 -16.76 18.57 -8.54
C LYS A 290 -15.62 17.78 -9.15
N PHE A 291 -15.64 16.45 -9.03
CA PHE A 291 -14.60 15.59 -9.60
C PHE A 291 -14.52 15.73 -11.12
N PHE A 292 -15.64 15.73 -11.83
CA PHE A 292 -15.63 15.85 -13.28
C PHE A 292 -15.25 17.24 -13.74
N SER A 293 -15.61 18.30 -13.01
CA SER A 293 -15.23 19.67 -13.37
C SER A 293 -13.72 19.93 -13.30
N ASP A 294 -12.99 19.14 -12.52
CA ASP A 294 -11.52 19.23 -12.45
C ASP A 294 -10.85 18.75 -13.76
N TYR A 295 -11.54 17.94 -14.57
CA TYR A 295 -11.01 17.37 -15.80
C TYR A 295 -11.66 17.92 -17.10
N ILE A 296 -12.86 18.47 -17.00
CA ILE A 296 -13.65 18.92 -18.15
C ILE A 296 -13.89 20.42 -18.02
N SER A 297 -13.12 21.19 -18.76
CA SER A 297 -13.25 22.66 -18.79
C SER A 297 -14.43 23.19 -19.60
N SER A 298 -15.31 22.33 -20.13
CA SER A 298 -16.46 22.77 -20.90
C SER A 298 -17.61 23.22 -20.01
N ARG A 299 -18.17 24.40 -20.33
CA ARG A 299 -19.38 24.98 -19.73
C ARG A 299 -20.67 24.21 -20.09
N SER A 300 -20.61 22.88 -20.13
CA SER A 300 -21.80 22.07 -20.36
C SER A 300 -22.75 22.15 -19.17
N PHE A 301 -24.00 22.40 -19.44
CA PHE A 301 -25.08 22.49 -18.43
C PHE A 301 -25.33 21.18 -17.68
N LEU A 302 -24.84 20.06 -18.20
CA LEU A 302 -24.92 18.74 -17.62
C LEU A 302 -23.53 18.24 -17.26
N PRO A 303 -23.18 18.08 -15.97
CA PRO A 303 -21.86 17.66 -15.53
C PRO A 303 -21.69 16.14 -15.58
N PHE A 304 -22.20 15.49 -16.61
CA PHE A 304 -22.03 14.08 -16.82
C PHE A 304 -21.16 13.86 -18.06
N LEU A 305 -20.25 12.89 -17.95
CA LEU A 305 -19.55 12.36 -19.11
C LEU A 305 -20.58 11.71 -20.04
N ASP A 306 -20.91 12.40 -21.12
CA ASP A 306 -21.95 11.94 -22.04
C ASP A 306 -21.38 11.13 -23.19
N ASN A 307 -20.05 11.15 -23.38
CA ASN A 307 -19.44 10.49 -24.51
C ASN A 307 -18.05 9.91 -24.20
N GLU A 308 -17.64 8.99 -25.04
CA GLU A 308 -16.36 8.29 -24.95
C GLU A 308 -15.15 9.22 -25.10
N ALA A 309 -15.24 10.26 -25.92
CA ALA A 309 -14.13 11.20 -26.16
C ALA A 309 -13.77 11.96 -24.86
N GLN A 310 -14.76 12.43 -24.10
CA GLN A 310 -14.53 13.09 -22.81
C GLN A 310 -13.95 12.12 -21.78
N PHE A 311 -14.42 10.87 -21.77
CA PHE A 311 -13.86 9.83 -20.92
C PHE A 311 -12.40 9.57 -21.23
N ILE A 312 -12.02 9.43 -22.50
CA ILE A 312 -10.65 9.20 -22.95
C ILE A 312 -9.76 10.38 -22.53
N GLN A 313 -10.19 11.62 -22.73
CA GLN A 313 -9.45 12.81 -22.29
C GLN A 313 -9.22 12.81 -20.78
N MET A 314 -10.24 12.54 -19.99
CA MET A 314 -10.14 12.46 -18.54
C MET A 314 -9.21 11.32 -18.10
N ARG A 315 -9.28 10.17 -18.75
CA ARG A 315 -8.41 9.02 -18.47
C ARG A 315 -6.94 9.36 -18.75
N ILE A 316 -6.65 10.00 -19.88
CA ILE A 316 -5.30 10.44 -20.22
C ILE A 316 -4.79 11.46 -19.19
N ALA A 317 -5.57 12.46 -18.85
CA ALA A 317 -5.19 13.48 -17.86
C ALA A 317 -4.96 12.85 -16.46
N SER A 318 -5.84 11.95 -16.04
CA SER A 318 -5.72 11.25 -14.77
C SER A 318 -4.52 10.28 -14.71
N SER A 319 -4.18 9.63 -15.82
CA SER A 319 -3.05 8.70 -15.92
C SER A 319 -1.69 9.40 -15.91
N ARG A 320 -1.64 10.68 -16.28
CA ARG A 320 -0.42 11.50 -16.18
C ARG A 320 -0.09 11.92 -14.76
N GLN A 321 -1.06 11.90 -13.86
CA GLN A 321 -0.83 12.23 -12.46
C GLN A 321 -0.33 10.98 -11.72
N PRO A 322 0.89 11.00 -11.16
CA PRO A 322 1.40 9.89 -10.39
C PRO A 322 0.49 9.61 -9.18
N SER A 323 0.40 8.37 -8.79
CA SER A 323 -0.26 8.03 -7.53
C SER A 323 0.61 8.49 -6.34
N ARG A 324 0.02 8.54 -5.15
CA ARG A 324 0.79 8.83 -3.94
C ARG A 324 1.93 7.82 -3.74
N GLN A 325 1.70 6.56 -4.04
CA GLN A 325 2.70 5.50 -3.93
C GLN A 325 3.83 5.70 -4.94
N GLN A 326 3.50 6.00 -6.21
CA GLN A 326 4.49 6.32 -7.24
C GLN A 326 5.35 7.53 -6.84
N SER A 327 4.73 8.62 -6.38
CA SER A 327 5.48 9.80 -5.92
C SER A 327 6.37 9.51 -4.70
N GLN A 328 5.96 8.60 -3.81
CA GLN A 328 6.80 8.18 -2.69
C GLN A 328 8.02 7.38 -3.14
N VAL A 329 7.86 6.47 -4.10
CA VAL A 329 8.96 5.69 -4.70
C VAL A 329 9.93 6.64 -5.40
N GLU A 330 9.44 7.54 -6.26
CA GLU A 330 10.26 8.54 -6.96
C GLU A 330 11.05 9.42 -5.97
N THR A 331 10.41 9.87 -4.88
CA THR A 331 11.08 10.66 -3.85
C THR A 331 12.20 9.88 -3.17
N ARG A 332 11.97 8.60 -2.84
CA ARG A 332 13.01 7.75 -2.22
C ARG A 332 14.19 7.51 -3.14
N ILE A 333 13.95 7.27 -4.43
CA ILE A 333 15.00 7.10 -5.43
C ILE A 333 15.81 8.40 -5.60
N ALA A 334 15.15 9.55 -5.68
CA ALA A 334 15.80 10.85 -5.80
C ALA A 334 16.69 11.17 -4.58
N THR A 335 16.24 10.83 -3.37
CA THR A 335 17.05 11.00 -2.15
C THR A 335 18.31 10.16 -2.19
N LEU A 336 18.23 8.90 -2.68
CA LEU A 336 19.36 8.02 -2.82
C LEU A 336 20.40 8.56 -3.80
N THR A 337 19.97 9.18 -4.90
CA THR A 337 20.86 9.74 -5.93
C THR A 337 21.63 10.94 -5.38
N ASN A 338 20.96 11.83 -4.65
CA ASN A 338 21.59 13.01 -4.05
C ASN A 338 22.63 12.62 -2.97
N ASP A 339 22.36 11.57 -2.18
CA ASP A 339 23.32 11.09 -1.17
C ASP A 339 24.59 10.50 -1.82
N ASN A 340 24.48 9.93 -3.02
CA ASN A 340 25.65 9.40 -3.76
C ASN A 340 26.50 10.50 -4.41
N ASP A 341 25.90 11.59 -4.88
CA ASP A 341 26.65 12.72 -5.48
C ASP A 341 27.50 13.45 -4.44
N HIS A 342 27.07 13.51 -3.17
CA HIS A 342 27.87 14.07 -2.08
C HIS A 342 29.05 13.16 -1.64
N LEU A 343 29.04 11.86 -1.96
CA LEU A 343 30.13 10.93 -1.60
C LEU A 343 31.32 10.95 -2.59
N VAL A 344 31.14 11.54 -3.76
CA VAL A 344 32.21 11.65 -4.78
C VAL A 344 33.08 12.92 -4.59
N GLU A 345 32.55 13.96 -3.94
CA GLU A 345 33.26 15.22 -3.73
C GLU A 345 34.11 15.31 -2.44
N ASP A 346 33.98 14.36 -1.50
CA ASP A 346 34.61 14.45 -0.16
C ASP A 346 35.84 13.56 0.06
N LEU A 347 36.59 13.20 -1.01
CA LEU A 347 37.85 12.47 -0.84
C LEU A 347 39.08 13.36 -0.49
N ASP A 348 38.91 14.68 -0.47
CA ASP A 348 40.06 15.59 -0.28
C ASP A 348 39.99 16.56 0.95
N LYS A 349 39.02 16.44 1.84
CA LYS A 349 39.01 17.28 3.05
C LYS A 349 38.73 16.47 4.32
N LYS A 350 39.84 16.04 4.95
CA LYS A 350 39.86 15.79 6.40
C LYS A 350 39.84 17.14 7.08
N GLU A 351 38.72 17.51 7.72
CA GLU A 351 38.70 18.39 8.87
C GLU A 351 37.33 18.39 9.52
N GLU A 352 37.33 18.13 10.82
CA GLU A 352 36.36 18.42 11.86
C GLU A 352 34.84 18.28 11.54
N PHE A 353 34.29 17.11 11.84
CA PHE A 353 32.84 16.93 12.01
C PHE A 353 32.36 17.64 13.28
N ILE A 354 32.04 18.92 13.17
CA ILE A 354 31.04 19.53 14.03
C ILE A 354 29.70 18.98 13.55
N ILE A 355 29.02 18.24 14.43
CA ILE A 355 27.64 17.81 14.23
C ILE A 355 26.74 19.03 14.10
N GLN A 356 26.63 19.59 12.93
CA GLN A 356 25.51 20.44 12.59
C GLN A 356 24.34 19.52 12.32
N GLU A 357 23.48 19.37 13.34
CA GLU A 357 22.10 18.95 13.13
C GLU A 357 21.51 19.86 12.04
N ASN A 358 21.42 19.36 10.80
CA ASN A 358 20.56 19.94 9.78
C ASN A 358 19.10 19.73 10.23
N LYS A 359 18.66 20.54 11.17
CA LYS A 359 17.23 20.71 11.47
C LYS A 359 16.61 21.22 10.17
N LYS A 360 15.93 20.33 9.42
CA LYS A 360 14.94 20.78 8.42
C LYS A 360 14.16 21.90 9.08
N PRO A 361 14.03 23.10 8.47
CA PRO A 361 13.36 24.22 9.11
C PRO A 361 12.00 23.70 9.58
N ASN A 362 11.78 23.81 10.87
CA ASN A 362 10.61 23.23 11.51
C ASN A 362 9.39 23.94 10.89
N LYS A 363 8.69 23.29 9.94
CA LYS A 363 7.51 23.86 9.24
C LYS A 363 6.39 24.27 10.20
N LEU A 364 6.59 24.02 11.49
CA LEU A 364 5.70 24.37 12.59
C LEU A 364 6.10 25.65 13.33
N GLN A 365 7.27 26.24 13.03
CA GLN A 365 7.62 27.55 13.59
C GLN A 365 6.56 28.55 13.13
N ASN A 366 6.05 29.35 14.06
CA ASN A 366 4.98 30.32 13.89
C ASN A 366 3.59 29.71 13.56
N LYS A 367 3.27 28.51 14.08
CA LYS A 367 1.94 27.91 13.97
C LYS A 367 1.43 27.49 15.34
N LEU A 368 0.24 27.96 15.69
CA LEU A 368 -0.53 27.48 16.84
C LEU A 368 -1.53 26.46 16.36
N ILE A 369 -1.41 25.21 16.84
CA ILE A 369 -2.30 24.12 16.45
C ILE A 369 -3.23 23.83 17.62
N ILE A 370 -4.54 24.03 17.41
CA ILE A 370 -5.58 23.70 18.39
C ILE A 370 -6.35 22.50 17.85
N HIS A 371 -6.40 21.42 18.64
CA HIS A 371 -7.24 20.27 18.37
C HIS A 371 -8.47 20.28 19.27
N TYR A 372 -9.65 20.10 18.69
CA TYR A 372 -10.87 19.87 19.44
C TYR A 372 -11.47 18.50 19.08
N THR A 373 -12.15 17.88 20.02
CA THR A 373 -12.84 16.63 19.77
C THR A 373 -14.12 16.91 18.96
N HIS A 374 -14.25 16.25 17.81
CA HIS A 374 -15.45 16.38 16.99
C HIS A 374 -16.63 15.66 17.64
N GLU A 375 -17.71 16.37 17.85
CA GLU A 375 -18.98 15.83 18.32
C GLU A 375 -20.10 16.26 17.35
N LYS A 376 -20.95 15.31 16.90
CA LYS A 376 -22.07 15.63 16.00
C LYS A 376 -23.05 16.63 16.58
N ILE A 377 -23.22 16.61 17.90
CA ILE A 377 -24.17 17.44 18.64
C ILE A 377 -23.58 18.84 18.89
N PHE A 378 -22.25 18.98 18.90
CA PHE A 378 -21.56 20.24 19.17
C PHE A 378 -21.09 20.89 17.87
N ASN A 379 -21.80 21.89 17.43
CA ASN A 379 -21.50 22.60 16.17
C ASN A 379 -20.44 23.70 16.38
N THR A 380 -19.26 23.33 16.89
CA THR A 380 -18.13 24.27 17.00
C THR A 380 -17.66 24.66 15.61
N ARG A 381 -17.89 25.89 15.20
CA ARG A 381 -17.46 26.39 13.91
C ARG A 381 -16.00 26.81 13.99
N LYS A 382 -15.14 26.27 13.12
CA LYS A 382 -13.74 26.74 12.99
C LYS A 382 -13.65 28.28 12.91
N ARG A 383 -14.64 28.90 12.27
CA ARG A 383 -14.75 30.36 12.12
C ARG A 383 -14.86 31.08 13.47
N ASP A 384 -15.58 30.50 14.44
CA ASP A 384 -15.73 31.07 15.75
C ASP A 384 -14.43 31.04 16.56
N LEU A 385 -13.67 29.93 16.45
CA LEU A 385 -12.35 29.84 17.08
C LEU A 385 -11.34 30.81 16.46
N HIS A 386 -11.37 31.00 15.14
CA HIS A 386 -10.53 32.01 14.49
C HIS A 386 -10.93 33.42 14.90
N ARG A 387 -12.24 33.71 15.00
CA ARG A 387 -12.72 35.00 15.46
C ARG A 387 -12.31 35.28 16.91
N ILE A 388 -12.52 34.33 17.82
CA ILE A 388 -12.10 34.46 19.23
C ILE A 388 -10.59 34.69 19.33
N PHE A 389 -9.80 33.96 18.56
CA PHE A 389 -8.35 34.12 18.52
C PHE A 389 -7.96 35.55 18.08
N GLN A 390 -8.58 36.06 17.02
CA GLN A 390 -8.34 37.38 16.51
C GLN A 390 -8.77 38.46 17.52
N GLU A 391 -9.95 38.33 18.14
CA GLU A 391 -10.47 39.25 19.13
C GLU A 391 -9.64 39.27 20.44
N THR A 392 -9.15 38.09 20.84
CA THR A 392 -8.42 37.96 22.13
C THR A 392 -6.96 38.44 22.02
N PHE A 393 -6.32 38.22 20.88
CA PHE A 393 -4.89 38.50 20.71
C PHE A 393 -4.60 39.70 19.78
N VAL A 394 -5.61 40.52 19.54
CA VAL A 394 -5.43 41.78 18.80
C VAL A 394 -4.29 42.58 19.43
N ASP A 395 -3.44 43.20 18.62
CA ASP A 395 -2.27 43.97 19.01
C ASP A 395 -1.19 43.26 19.84
N THR A 396 -1.17 41.94 19.82
CA THR A 396 -0.10 41.12 20.43
C THR A 396 0.77 40.45 19.37
N PRO A 397 2.07 40.16 19.68
CA PRO A 397 2.95 39.42 18.76
C PRO A 397 2.43 38.02 18.36
N ILE A 398 1.44 37.47 19.11
CA ILE A 398 0.80 36.19 18.82
C ILE A 398 0.04 36.21 17.49
N MET A 399 -0.39 37.39 17.02
CA MET A 399 -1.07 37.55 15.73
C MET A 399 -0.20 37.21 14.52
N GLU A 400 1.13 37.24 14.66
CA GLU A 400 2.05 36.71 13.62
C GLU A 400 2.02 35.21 13.50
N THR A 401 1.41 34.55 14.49
CA THR A 401 1.31 33.07 14.52
C THR A 401 0.07 32.59 13.77
N LYS A 402 0.26 31.71 12.79
CA LYS A 402 -0.85 31.13 12.04
C LYS A 402 -1.64 30.12 12.89
N LEU A 403 -2.90 30.45 13.23
CA LEU A 403 -3.79 29.53 13.90
C LEU A 403 -4.25 28.39 12.93
N ILE A 404 -4.01 27.14 13.31
CA ILE A 404 -4.51 25.94 12.64
C ILE A 404 -5.47 25.22 13.59
N VAL A 405 -6.74 25.13 13.19
CA VAL A 405 -7.76 24.42 13.97
C VAL A 405 -8.03 23.07 13.33
N GLY A 406 -7.66 21.99 14.03
CA GLY A 406 -7.90 20.61 13.67
C GLY A 406 -8.96 19.95 14.55
N ASN A 407 -9.68 18.95 14.03
CA ASN A 407 -10.57 18.11 14.83
C ASN A 407 -9.96 16.71 14.99
N THR A 408 -10.13 16.14 16.17
CA THR A 408 -9.81 14.76 16.47
C THR A 408 -11.10 14.01 16.75
N ASN A 409 -11.16 12.75 16.37
CA ASN A 409 -12.29 11.87 16.70
C ASN A 409 -12.28 11.53 18.20
N ARG A 410 -13.45 11.25 18.77
CA ARG A 410 -13.55 10.71 20.13
C ARG A 410 -12.73 9.44 20.27
N LYS A 411 -11.91 9.34 21.33
CA LYS A 411 -11.12 8.15 21.66
C LYS A 411 -11.97 6.90 21.94
N ASN A 412 -13.29 7.02 22.06
CA ASN A 412 -14.18 5.95 22.47
C ASN A 412 -14.51 4.91 21.39
N THR A 413 -14.39 5.23 20.11
CA THR A 413 -14.64 4.26 19.02
C THR A 413 -13.69 3.05 19.15
N MET A 414 -12.47 3.28 19.61
CA MET A 414 -11.49 2.21 19.85
C MET A 414 -11.89 1.33 21.06
N LYS A 415 -12.46 1.91 22.13
CA LYS A 415 -12.97 1.14 23.27
C LYS A 415 -14.23 0.35 22.93
N GLU A 416 -15.13 0.89 22.12
CA GLU A 416 -16.33 0.16 21.65
C GLU A 416 -15.97 -1.01 20.73
N LEU A 417 -14.98 -0.85 19.86
CA LEU A 417 -14.47 -1.93 19.02
C LEU A 417 -13.76 -3.02 19.84
N ILE A 418 -13.06 -2.64 20.92
CA ILE A 418 -12.40 -3.58 21.83
C ILE A 418 -13.43 -4.34 22.69
N GLN A 419 -14.53 -3.71 23.10
CA GLN A 419 -15.62 -4.37 23.83
C GLN A 419 -16.39 -5.38 22.98
N LYS A 420 -16.39 -5.26 21.66
CA LYS A 420 -16.99 -6.23 20.72
C LYS A 420 -16.14 -7.48 20.49
N ARG A 421 -14.93 -7.57 21.04
CA ARG A 421 -14.18 -8.84 21.03
C ARG A 421 -14.92 -9.85 21.90
N PRO A 422 -15.14 -11.09 21.43
CA PRO A 422 -15.72 -12.12 22.25
C PRO A 422 -14.90 -12.27 23.54
N THR A 423 -15.60 -12.31 24.68
CA THR A 423 -14.94 -12.47 25.98
C THR A 423 -14.12 -13.76 25.98
N GLN A 424 -12.98 -13.76 26.69
CA GLN A 424 -12.09 -14.94 26.77
C GLN A 424 -12.83 -16.22 27.24
N THR A 425 -13.95 -16.08 27.94
CA THR A 425 -14.84 -17.18 28.33
C THR A 425 -15.49 -17.88 27.15
N ILE A 426 -15.90 -17.14 26.09
CA ILE A 426 -16.48 -17.73 24.89
C ILE A 426 -15.42 -18.52 24.09
N LEU A 427 -14.19 -18.02 24.02
CA LEU A 427 -13.08 -18.70 23.36
C LEU A 427 -12.64 -19.97 24.13
N LYS A 428 -12.64 -19.93 25.46
CA LYS A 428 -12.31 -21.08 26.30
C LYS A 428 -13.36 -22.21 26.25
N ASN A 429 -14.64 -21.89 26.10
CA ASN A 429 -15.70 -22.89 26.01
C ASN A 429 -15.67 -23.66 24.68
N LYS A 430 -15.27 -23.05 23.56
CA LYS A 430 -15.06 -23.78 22.29
C LYS A 430 -13.89 -24.77 22.34
N THR A 431 -12.82 -24.44 23.05
CA THR A 431 -11.66 -25.34 23.19
C THR A 431 -11.97 -26.57 24.06
N LYS A 432 -12.79 -26.43 25.08
CA LYS A 432 -13.23 -27.57 25.92
C LYS A 432 -14.18 -28.52 25.18
N ALA A 433 -15.09 -27.99 24.36
CA ALA A 433 -16.00 -28.80 23.54
C ALA A 433 -15.26 -29.62 22.46
N SER A 434 -14.18 -29.08 21.86
CA SER A 434 -13.40 -29.78 20.84
C SER A 434 -12.48 -30.87 21.42
N ILE A 435 -12.10 -30.77 22.72
CA ILE A 435 -11.27 -31.77 23.38
C ILE A 435 -12.14 -32.95 23.87
N MET A 436 -13.37 -32.70 24.31
CA MET A 436 -14.27 -33.78 24.71
C MET A 436 -14.77 -34.67 23.57
N ASN A 437 -14.81 -34.15 22.35
CA ASN A 437 -15.20 -34.92 21.14
C ASN A 437 -14.02 -35.72 20.53
N LYS A 438 -12.80 -35.65 21.08
CA LYS A 438 -11.65 -36.47 20.69
C LYS A 438 -11.34 -37.62 21.63
N ILE A 439 -12.15 -37.80 22.68
CA ILE A 439 -11.98 -38.87 23.70
C ILE A 439 -13.22 -39.81 23.70
N LYS A 440 -13.96 -39.85 22.61
CA LYS A 440 -14.96 -40.91 22.41
C LYS A 440 -14.71 -41.60 21.09
#